data_7b6f8e8c9a8be72c589b272827005883
#
_entry.id   7b6f8e8c9a8be72c589b272827005883
#
_cell.length_a   1.000
_cell.length_b   1.000
_cell.length_c   1.000
_cell.angle_alpha   90.00
_cell.angle_beta   90.00
_cell.angle_gamma   90.00
#
_symmetry.space_group_name_H-M   'P 1'
#
loop_
_entity.id
_entity.type
_entity.pdbx_description
1 polymer ?
#
loop_
_entity_poly.entity_id
_entity_poly.type
_entity_poly.pdbx_seq_one_letter_code
_entity_poly.pdbx_strand_id
1 'polypeptide(L)'
;MIGRSALVFLLSVALVCIMTDQAIAQPSVFPTGTTIYDPAKAYNSYVLFSAPDGNTHLIDMDGNEVHRWNKFGFPPEMLDPEQTVGDKGHILVQLENGSSPFGNIFDNREVGELDWNGNTVWRWGTQAPSGKARQNHDISRLPNGNTLLLTTIEHPVAGVSEQAIADQQIVEVSKEGQIVWTWTAGDHINEFGISPEGRSLLREAYRASKQEFGGFLTINNMQPIGSNRFFDAGDKRFAPDNIMIDSREVSFIAIIDKQTGKIVWRLGPDYAVGNQQTGGSATVTNTSLRPRFSLAVPRLVDQTSGQHDAHIIPQGLPSAGNLLVFDNEGPSGFPPTRLSVESGSRILEIDPQTKAIVWQYTGIDSKQPAWGFYSSFISSARRLPNGNTLIDEGMTGRLFQVTRSGEIVWEYVNPYSIRQKLDLDREVLANWVYRAQPIPYNWVPDETPCQEAAIKPPNNSKFHLS
;
A
#
# COMPACT_ATOMS: atom_id res chain seq x y z
N MET A 1 -34.04 48.90 45.80
CA MET A 1 -34.03 47.39 45.95
C MET A 1 -33.50 46.76 44.69
N ILE A 2 -32.46 46.13 44.88
CA ILE A 2 -31.49 45.72 43.81
C ILE A 2 -31.89 44.36 43.28
N GLY A 3 -32.08 44.25 41.95
CA GLY A 3 -32.22 42.96 41.26
C GLY A 3 -31.01 42.73 40.37
N ARG A 4 -30.15 41.80 40.75
CA ARG A 4 -29.00 41.35 39.97
C ARG A 4 -29.43 40.28 39.00
N SER A 5 -29.41 40.58 37.69
CA SER A 5 -29.50 39.60 36.65
C SER A 5 -28.13 38.97 36.41
N ALA A 6 -27.99 37.71 36.76
CA ALA A 6 -26.80 36.92 36.45
C ALA A 6 -26.88 36.46 34.99
N LEU A 7 -25.97 36.95 34.16
CA LEU A 7 -25.77 36.51 32.80
C LEU A 7 -24.94 35.21 32.82
N VAL A 8 -25.57 34.09 32.60
CA VAL A 8 -24.89 32.81 32.45
C VAL A 8 -24.36 32.71 31.01
N PHE A 9 -23.06 32.91 30.87
CA PHE A 9 -22.36 32.59 29.64
C PHE A 9 -22.21 31.08 29.58
N LEU A 10 -23.02 30.42 28.76
CA LEU A 10 -22.78 29.06 28.35
C LEU A 10 -21.64 29.05 27.31
N LEU A 11 -20.44 28.78 27.76
CA LEU A 11 -19.34 28.36 26.87
C LEU A 11 -19.67 26.96 26.34
N SER A 12 -20.23 26.93 25.13
CA SER A 12 -20.25 25.70 24.36
C SER A 12 -18.83 25.42 23.87
N VAL A 13 -18.08 24.67 24.65
CA VAL A 13 -16.85 24.06 24.15
C VAL A 13 -17.28 23.00 23.13
N ALA A 14 -17.29 23.38 21.88
CA ALA A 14 -17.32 22.42 20.79
C ALA A 14 -16.00 21.63 20.87
N LEU A 15 -16.06 20.46 21.49
CA LEU A 15 -15.00 19.46 21.43
C LEU A 15 -15.00 18.95 20.00
N VAL A 16 -14.28 19.63 19.12
CA VAL A 16 -13.89 19.10 17.83
C VAL A 16 -12.96 17.94 18.15
N CYS A 17 -13.51 16.72 18.19
CA CYS A 17 -12.70 15.52 18.08
C CYS A 17 -11.99 15.60 16.72
N ILE A 18 -10.81 16.17 16.71
CA ILE A 18 -9.83 15.96 15.65
C ILE A 18 -9.47 14.50 15.78
N MET A 19 -10.20 13.66 15.05
CA MET A 19 -9.74 12.32 14.76
C MET A 19 -8.51 12.51 13.89
N THR A 20 -7.35 12.64 14.51
CA THR A 20 -6.12 12.27 13.81
C THR A 20 -6.35 10.81 13.45
N ASP A 21 -6.59 10.54 12.16
CA ASP A 21 -6.51 9.20 11.61
C ASP A 21 -5.05 8.73 11.78
N GLN A 22 -4.66 8.47 13.02
CA GLN A 22 -3.54 7.60 13.26
C GLN A 22 -4.01 6.24 12.80
N ALA A 23 -3.40 5.79 11.74
CA ALA A 23 -3.58 4.45 11.24
C ALA A 23 -3.27 3.45 12.36
N ILE A 24 -4.32 2.99 12.99
CA ILE A 24 -4.25 2.07 14.12
C ILE A 24 -4.31 0.68 13.51
N ALA A 25 -3.19 -0.03 13.54
CA ALA A 25 -3.19 -1.44 13.25
C ALA A 25 -4.22 -2.14 14.15
N GLN A 26 -5.16 -2.84 13.54
CA GLN A 26 -6.13 -3.64 14.27
C GLN A 26 -5.50 -5.02 14.52
N PRO A 27 -5.56 -5.54 15.76
CA PRO A 27 -5.12 -6.91 15.99
C PRO A 27 -5.95 -7.86 15.15
N SER A 28 -5.30 -8.86 14.56
CA SER A 28 -6.01 -9.89 13.81
C SER A 28 -6.94 -10.68 14.74
N VAL A 29 -8.13 -10.98 14.22
CA VAL A 29 -9.06 -11.93 14.89
C VAL A 29 -8.74 -13.38 14.54
N PHE A 30 -7.81 -13.61 13.62
CA PHE A 30 -7.36 -14.94 13.22
C PHE A 30 -6.19 -15.41 14.08
N PRO A 31 -6.06 -16.73 14.33
CA PRO A 31 -4.87 -17.29 14.98
C PRO A 31 -3.60 -16.95 14.17
N THR A 32 -2.50 -16.65 14.86
CA THR A 32 -1.19 -16.44 14.24
C THR A 32 -0.60 -17.73 13.67
N GLY A 33 0.26 -17.59 12.67
CA GLY A 33 0.85 -18.71 11.93
C GLY A 33 -0.03 -19.16 10.76
N THR A 34 0.32 -20.27 10.12
CA THR A 34 -0.43 -20.83 9.00
C THR A 34 -1.67 -21.58 9.49
N THR A 35 -2.84 -21.17 9.02
CA THR A 35 -4.15 -21.73 9.41
C THR A 35 -4.78 -22.57 8.31
N ILE A 36 -4.41 -22.32 7.04
CA ILE A 36 -4.87 -23.07 5.87
C ILE A 36 -3.67 -23.28 4.95
N TYR A 37 -3.47 -24.52 4.49
CA TYR A 37 -2.52 -24.80 3.43
C TYR A 37 -2.92 -26.04 2.63
N ASP A 38 -3.23 -25.84 1.36
CA ASP A 38 -3.45 -26.90 0.36
C ASP A 38 -2.30 -26.86 -0.66
N PRO A 39 -1.22 -27.68 -0.49
CA PRO A 39 -0.05 -27.64 -1.37
C PRO A 39 -0.34 -27.95 -2.83
N ALA A 40 -1.45 -28.66 -3.12
CA ALA A 40 -1.83 -28.99 -4.48
C ALA A 40 -2.46 -27.82 -5.25
N LYS A 41 -2.99 -26.83 -4.54
CA LYS A 41 -3.67 -25.67 -5.12
C LYS A 41 -2.90 -24.38 -4.93
N ALA A 42 -2.15 -24.23 -3.86
CA ALA A 42 -1.33 -23.06 -3.61
C ALA A 42 -0.19 -22.94 -4.63
N TYR A 43 0.32 -21.74 -4.82
CA TYR A 43 1.64 -21.55 -5.41
C TYR A 43 2.67 -21.67 -4.30
N ASN A 44 3.46 -22.72 -4.36
CA ASN A 44 4.47 -23.01 -3.34
C ASN A 44 5.70 -22.10 -3.58
N SER A 45 6.04 -21.31 -2.58
CA SER A 45 7.11 -20.32 -2.60
C SER A 45 7.49 -19.92 -1.18
N TYR A 46 8.54 -19.14 -1.00
CA TYR A 46 8.65 -18.39 0.25
C TYR A 46 7.80 -17.09 0.16
N VAL A 47 7.59 -16.46 1.33
CA VAL A 47 6.96 -15.15 1.42
C VAL A 47 7.85 -14.22 2.24
N LEU A 48 8.22 -13.09 1.64
CA LEU A 48 9.03 -12.03 2.25
C LEU A 48 8.11 -10.88 2.71
N PHE A 49 8.31 -10.40 3.94
CA PHE A 49 7.65 -9.20 4.45
C PHE A 49 8.45 -8.58 5.60
N SER A 50 8.27 -7.29 5.83
CA SER A 50 8.73 -6.65 7.07
C SER A 50 7.59 -6.55 8.07
N ALA A 51 7.92 -6.72 9.35
CA ALA A 51 6.97 -6.73 10.44
C ALA A 51 7.25 -5.60 11.46
N PRO A 52 6.27 -5.28 12.32
CA PRO A 52 6.40 -4.25 13.34
C PRO A 52 7.54 -4.43 14.33
N ASP A 53 8.10 -5.62 14.47
CA ASP A 53 9.28 -5.87 15.29
C ASP A 53 10.58 -5.25 14.75
N GLY A 54 10.50 -4.63 13.55
CA GLY A 54 11.62 -3.92 12.91
C GLY A 54 12.51 -4.81 12.04
N ASN A 55 12.09 -6.04 11.77
CA ASN A 55 12.82 -7.01 10.96
C ASN A 55 12.11 -7.30 9.63
N THR A 56 12.89 -7.84 8.70
CA THR A 56 12.37 -8.45 7.47
C THR A 56 12.47 -9.96 7.61
N HIS A 57 11.34 -10.64 7.42
CA HIS A 57 11.18 -12.07 7.59
C HIS A 57 10.97 -12.76 6.25
N LEU A 58 11.55 -13.95 6.11
CA LEU A 58 11.28 -14.90 5.04
C LEU A 58 10.69 -16.15 5.66
N ILE A 59 9.49 -16.54 5.25
CA ILE A 59 8.80 -17.72 5.75
C ILE A 59 8.56 -18.74 4.65
N ASP A 60 8.48 -20.03 5.03
CA ASP A 60 7.99 -21.11 4.17
C ASP A 60 6.45 -21.17 4.17
N MET A 61 5.88 -22.10 3.40
CA MET A 61 4.42 -22.23 3.30
C MET A 61 3.76 -22.76 4.57
N ASP A 62 4.48 -23.45 5.44
CA ASP A 62 4.00 -23.87 6.77
C ASP A 62 4.06 -22.71 7.79
N GLY A 63 4.65 -21.57 7.40
CA GLY A 63 4.77 -20.39 8.25
C GLY A 63 6.00 -20.38 9.15
N ASN A 64 6.97 -21.29 8.91
CA ASN A 64 8.24 -21.27 9.64
C ASN A 64 9.12 -20.13 9.12
N GLU A 65 9.73 -19.35 10.02
CA GLU A 65 10.78 -18.41 9.66
C GLU A 65 12.01 -19.20 9.19
N VAL A 66 12.36 -19.06 7.91
CA VAL A 66 13.53 -19.73 7.33
C VAL A 66 14.74 -18.79 7.25
N HIS A 67 14.49 -17.48 7.24
CA HIS A 67 15.54 -16.47 7.31
C HIS A 67 15.02 -15.14 7.83
N ARG A 68 15.91 -14.30 8.37
CA ARG A 68 15.59 -12.98 8.89
C ARG A 68 16.75 -12.00 8.71
N TRP A 69 16.42 -10.79 8.24
CA TRP A 69 17.32 -9.65 8.27
C TRP A 69 16.90 -8.68 9.38
N ASN A 70 17.84 -8.25 10.21
CA ASN A 70 17.59 -7.32 11.32
C ASN A 70 17.52 -5.86 10.79
N LYS A 71 16.73 -5.67 9.73
CA LYS A 71 16.45 -4.39 9.07
C LYS A 71 15.02 -4.39 8.58
N PHE A 72 14.42 -3.22 8.59
CA PHE A 72 13.05 -3.01 8.15
C PHE A 72 13.02 -2.49 6.71
N GLY A 73 12.20 -3.08 5.86
CA GLY A 73 11.89 -2.58 4.53
C GLY A 73 10.51 -1.93 4.49
N PHE A 74 10.37 -0.84 3.75
CA PHE A 74 9.09 -0.16 3.59
C PHE A 74 8.78 0.13 2.11
N PRO A 75 8.41 -0.94 1.38
CA PRO A 75 8.49 -2.38 1.67
C PRO A 75 9.91 -2.93 1.55
N PRO A 76 10.17 -4.18 2.00
CA PRO A 76 11.34 -4.92 1.58
C PRO A 76 11.14 -5.43 0.15
N GLU A 77 12.21 -5.55 -0.63
CA GLU A 77 12.18 -6.17 -1.96
C GLU A 77 13.33 -7.17 -2.07
N MET A 78 13.03 -8.46 -2.30
CA MET A 78 14.06 -9.42 -2.71
C MET A 78 14.32 -9.29 -4.20
N LEU A 79 15.58 -9.20 -4.55
CA LEU A 79 16.03 -9.04 -5.92
C LEU A 79 16.04 -10.38 -6.66
N ASP A 80 15.61 -10.34 -7.92
CA ASP A 80 15.81 -11.47 -8.82
C ASP A 80 17.32 -11.74 -8.95
N PRO A 81 17.79 -12.99 -8.82
CA PRO A 81 19.20 -13.33 -9.01
C PRO A 81 19.78 -12.85 -10.36
N GLU A 82 18.96 -12.68 -11.39
CA GLU A 82 19.42 -12.08 -12.66
C GLU A 82 19.86 -10.62 -12.48
N GLN A 83 19.30 -9.89 -11.52
CA GLN A 83 19.69 -8.49 -11.22
C GLN A 83 20.95 -8.40 -10.35
N THR A 84 21.35 -9.49 -9.71
CA THR A 84 22.51 -9.60 -8.79
C THR A 84 23.64 -10.45 -9.35
N VAL A 85 23.66 -10.66 -10.68
CA VAL A 85 24.70 -11.45 -11.39
C VAL A 85 24.75 -12.91 -10.89
N GLY A 86 23.60 -13.46 -10.45
CA GLY A 86 23.46 -14.83 -9.96
C GLY A 86 23.54 -15.00 -8.45
N ASP A 87 23.88 -13.95 -7.69
CA ASP A 87 23.85 -14.00 -6.23
C ASP A 87 22.40 -14.06 -5.73
N LYS A 88 22.14 -14.97 -4.78
CA LYS A 88 20.80 -15.26 -4.26
C LYS A 88 20.55 -14.61 -2.91
N GLY A 89 19.29 -14.28 -2.64
CA GLY A 89 18.82 -13.80 -1.33
C GLY A 89 19.22 -12.36 -1.01
N HIS A 90 19.46 -11.54 -2.02
CA HIS A 90 19.71 -10.11 -1.84
C HIS A 90 18.40 -9.37 -1.64
N ILE A 91 18.35 -8.43 -0.69
CA ILE A 91 17.16 -7.62 -0.41
C ILE A 91 17.45 -6.13 -0.36
N LEU A 92 16.48 -5.32 -0.78
CA LEU A 92 16.48 -3.87 -0.56
C LEU A 92 15.70 -3.54 0.72
N VAL A 93 16.30 -2.73 1.59
CA VAL A 93 15.71 -2.33 2.89
C VAL A 93 16.17 -0.93 3.31
N GLN A 94 15.55 -0.40 4.36
CA GLN A 94 16.08 0.78 5.07
C GLN A 94 17.23 0.35 5.99
N LEU A 95 18.37 0.99 5.86
CA LEU A 95 19.56 0.66 6.68
C LEU A 95 19.57 1.41 8.01
N GLU A 96 19.10 2.66 8.01
CA GLU A 96 19.04 3.52 9.19
C GLU A 96 17.68 4.23 9.22
N ASN A 97 16.81 3.80 10.11
CA ASN A 97 15.47 4.34 10.32
C ASN A 97 15.23 4.86 11.75
N GLY A 98 16.30 5.20 12.46
CA GLY A 98 16.26 5.73 13.82
C GLY A 98 16.29 4.65 14.91
N SER A 99 16.08 5.05 16.17
CA SER A 99 16.31 4.22 17.36
C SER A 99 15.09 3.42 17.82
N SER A 100 13.94 3.60 17.20
CA SER A 100 12.72 2.82 17.45
C SER A 100 12.64 1.65 16.48
N PRO A 101 11.98 0.53 16.79
CA PRO A 101 11.70 -0.54 15.82
C PRO A 101 11.07 -0.03 14.54
N PHE A 102 10.21 1.01 14.65
CA PHE A 102 9.70 1.73 13.48
C PHE A 102 10.56 2.91 13.08
N GLY A 103 11.39 3.44 13.99
CA GLY A 103 12.08 4.67 13.80
C GLY A 103 11.17 5.78 13.29
N ASN A 104 11.71 6.67 12.52
CA ASN A 104 10.93 7.46 11.59
C ASN A 104 11.11 6.84 10.20
N ILE A 105 10.25 5.89 9.83
CA ILE A 105 10.30 5.19 8.54
C ILE A 105 10.20 6.15 7.34
N PHE A 106 9.73 7.38 7.56
CA PHE A 106 9.66 8.43 6.55
C PHE A 106 10.87 9.37 6.53
N ASP A 107 11.71 9.35 7.57
CA ASP A 107 12.91 10.17 7.68
C ASP A 107 14.19 9.31 7.80
N ASN A 108 14.19 8.14 7.16
CA ASN A 108 15.35 7.26 7.15
C ASN A 108 16.56 7.93 6.48
N ARG A 109 17.73 7.65 7.03
CA ARG A 109 18.98 8.24 6.56
C ARG A 109 19.51 7.54 5.33
N GLU A 110 19.47 6.20 5.33
CA GLU A 110 20.02 5.38 4.26
C GLU A 110 19.10 4.21 3.93
N VAL A 111 19.08 3.85 2.66
CA VAL A 111 18.58 2.58 2.13
C VAL A 111 19.74 1.78 1.56
N GLY A 112 19.56 0.48 1.40
CA GLY A 112 20.61 -0.32 0.80
C GLY A 112 20.19 -1.73 0.43
N GLU A 113 21.10 -2.39 -0.24
CA GLU A 113 21.05 -3.79 -0.59
C GLU A 113 21.85 -4.57 0.43
N LEU A 114 21.25 -5.60 1.01
CA LEU A 114 21.89 -6.58 1.87
C LEU A 114 21.98 -7.91 1.13
N ASP A 115 23.11 -8.61 1.32
CA ASP A 115 23.23 -10.01 0.92
C ASP A 115 22.47 -10.94 1.89
N TRP A 116 22.49 -12.24 1.62
CA TRP A 116 21.87 -13.26 2.47
C TRP A 116 22.38 -13.23 3.90
N ASN A 117 23.64 -12.89 4.12
CA ASN A 117 24.27 -12.85 5.44
C ASN A 117 24.04 -11.52 6.18
N GLY A 118 23.32 -10.58 5.56
CA GLY A 118 23.05 -9.24 6.12
C GLY A 118 24.18 -8.24 5.93
N ASN A 119 25.21 -8.54 5.10
CA ASN A 119 26.24 -7.59 4.75
C ASN A 119 25.70 -6.57 3.75
N THR A 120 26.06 -5.30 3.92
CA THR A 120 25.65 -4.25 3.00
C THR A 120 26.48 -4.31 1.71
N VAL A 121 25.83 -4.57 0.58
CA VAL A 121 26.43 -4.63 -0.75
C VAL A 121 26.40 -3.26 -1.44
N TRP A 122 25.29 -2.53 -1.26
CA TRP A 122 25.08 -1.19 -1.79
C TRP A 122 24.33 -0.34 -0.77
N ARG A 123 24.59 1.00 -0.79
CA ARG A 123 23.88 1.96 0.05
C ARG A 123 23.73 3.30 -0.62
N TRP A 124 22.65 3.99 -0.28
CA TRP A 124 22.41 5.36 -0.72
C TRP A 124 21.60 6.14 0.33
N GLY A 125 21.86 7.46 0.38
CA GLY A 125 21.12 8.37 1.27
C GLY A 125 21.97 9.55 1.70
N THR A 126 23.19 9.34 2.21
CA THR A 126 24.07 10.44 2.61
C THR A 126 24.51 11.30 1.42
N GLN A 127 24.45 10.77 0.19
CA GLN A 127 24.71 11.48 -1.06
C GLN A 127 23.50 12.27 -1.58
N ALA A 128 22.31 12.04 -1.00
CA ALA A 128 21.10 12.78 -1.37
C ALA A 128 21.27 14.28 -1.03
N PRO A 129 20.60 15.19 -1.76
CA PRO A 129 20.71 16.64 -1.49
C PRO A 129 20.38 17.04 -0.04
N SER A 130 19.50 16.31 0.62
CA SER A 130 19.16 16.51 2.03
C SER A 130 20.09 15.80 3.02
N GLY A 131 21.06 15.01 2.53
CA GLY A 131 21.90 14.12 3.35
C GLY A 131 21.16 12.92 3.93
N LYS A 132 19.94 12.66 3.50
CA LYS A 132 19.08 11.55 3.92
C LYS A 132 18.33 10.98 2.72
N ALA A 133 18.10 9.66 2.72
CA ALA A 133 17.32 9.00 1.69
C ALA A 133 15.84 9.42 1.72
N ARG A 134 15.25 9.51 2.91
CA ARG A 134 13.80 9.79 3.13
C ARG A 134 12.91 8.91 2.26
N GLN A 135 13.37 7.66 2.00
CA GLN A 135 12.63 6.68 1.22
C GLN A 135 11.40 6.21 2.01
N ASN A 136 10.29 6.10 1.33
CA ASN A 136 9.06 5.61 1.92
C ASN A 136 8.16 4.97 0.85
N HIS A 137 7.28 4.10 1.27
CA HIS A 137 6.22 3.44 0.51
C HIS A 137 6.67 2.58 -0.67
N ASP A 138 7.79 2.87 -1.35
CA ASP A 138 8.27 2.00 -2.43
C ASP A 138 9.77 2.18 -2.73
N ILE A 139 10.37 1.11 -3.23
CA ILE A 139 11.73 1.02 -3.73
C ILE A 139 11.77 -0.10 -4.76
N SER A 140 12.52 0.05 -5.84
CA SER A 140 12.63 -0.99 -6.87
C SER A 140 13.96 -0.96 -7.59
N ARG A 141 14.55 -2.13 -7.81
CA ARG A 141 15.73 -2.31 -8.65
C ARG A 141 15.31 -2.42 -10.11
N LEU A 142 15.90 -1.59 -10.96
CA LEU A 142 15.67 -1.61 -12.39
C LEU A 142 16.57 -2.64 -13.11
N PRO A 143 16.19 -3.13 -14.30
CA PRO A 143 17.00 -4.07 -15.09
C PRO A 143 18.40 -3.53 -15.46
N ASN A 144 18.56 -2.20 -15.57
CA ASN A 144 19.87 -1.57 -15.81
C ASN A 144 20.76 -1.52 -14.56
N GLY A 145 20.24 -1.98 -13.41
CA GLY A 145 20.91 -1.99 -12.11
C GLY A 145 20.79 -0.69 -11.31
N ASN A 146 20.14 0.33 -11.84
CA ASN A 146 19.77 1.51 -11.07
C ASN A 146 18.63 1.18 -10.09
N THR A 147 18.44 2.04 -9.09
CA THR A 147 17.38 1.87 -8.10
C THR A 147 16.43 3.05 -8.17
N LEU A 148 15.13 2.77 -8.31
CA LEU A 148 14.07 3.75 -8.11
C LEU A 148 13.71 3.82 -6.63
N LEU A 149 13.53 5.04 -6.15
CA LEU A 149 13.19 5.35 -4.76
C LEU A 149 12.03 6.33 -4.75
N LEU A 150 10.97 6.00 -4.04
CA LEU A 150 9.96 6.98 -3.68
C LEU A 150 10.42 7.69 -2.40
N THR A 151 10.58 9.01 -2.46
CA THR A 151 11.15 9.82 -1.40
C THR A 151 10.25 11.01 -1.06
N THR A 152 10.58 11.74 -0.01
CA THR A 152 9.87 12.97 0.38
C THR A 152 10.84 14.15 0.40
N ILE A 153 10.42 15.25 -0.20
CA ILE A 153 11.07 16.56 -0.12
C ILE A 153 10.12 17.60 0.46
N GLU A 154 10.67 18.75 0.86
CA GLU A 154 9.86 19.88 1.33
C GLU A 154 10.08 21.08 0.41
N HIS A 155 9.00 21.57 -0.20
CA HIS A 155 9.01 22.77 -1.02
C HIS A 155 7.60 23.37 -1.16
N PRO A 156 7.46 24.64 -1.61
CA PRO A 156 6.16 25.21 -1.97
C PRO A 156 5.56 24.49 -3.18
N VAL A 157 4.25 24.19 -3.14
CA VAL A 157 3.53 23.57 -4.26
C VAL A 157 2.51 24.54 -4.82
N ALA A 158 2.67 24.93 -6.07
CA ALA A 158 1.85 25.93 -6.74
C ALA A 158 0.34 25.56 -6.68
N GLY A 159 -0.49 26.50 -6.24
CA GLY A 159 -1.94 26.29 -6.10
C GLY A 159 -2.36 25.42 -4.90
N VAL A 160 -1.42 24.92 -4.11
CA VAL A 160 -1.69 24.19 -2.86
C VAL A 160 -1.16 24.98 -1.66
N SER A 161 0.14 25.29 -1.60
CA SER A 161 0.75 26.01 -0.48
C SER A 161 1.91 26.87 -0.94
N GLU A 162 1.95 28.13 -0.46
CA GLU A 162 3.11 29.02 -0.63
C GLU A 162 4.24 28.69 0.36
N GLN A 163 3.93 28.00 1.44
CA GLN A 163 4.91 27.49 2.41
C GLN A 163 5.38 26.10 1.97
N ALA A 164 6.61 25.74 2.34
CA ALA A 164 7.10 24.39 2.13
C ALA A 164 6.18 23.37 2.79
N ILE A 165 5.80 22.36 2.06
CA ILE A 165 5.04 21.20 2.50
C ILE A 165 5.74 19.93 2.03
N ALA A 166 5.51 18.82 2.72
CA ALA A 166 6.03 17.54 2.31
C ALA A 166 5.38 17.10 0.97
N ASP A 167 6.20 16.74 0.01
CA ASP A 167 5.81 16.30 -1.33
C ASP A 167 6.60 15.05 -1.71
N GLN A 168 5.98 14.16 -2.48
CA GLN A 168 6.66 12.98 -2.99
C GLN A 168 7.54 13.30 -4.18
N GLN A 169 8.73 12.72 -4.14
CA GLN A 169 9.67 12.74 -5.25
C GLN A 169 10.10 11.31 -5.57
N ILE A 170 10.09 10.96 -6.84
CA ILE A 170 10.73 9.74 -7.33
C ILE A 170 12.13 10.10 -7.78
N VAL A 171 13.13 9.34 -7.33
CA VAL A 171 14.52 9.47 -7.77
C VAL A 171 14.99 8.15 -8.36
N GLU A 172 15.72 8.21 -9.48
CA GLU A 172 16.48 7.09 -9.98
C GLU A 172 17.95 7.31 -9.64
N VAL A 173 18.53 6.34 -8.96
CA VAL A 173 19.91 6.36 -8.49
C VAL A 173 20.71 5.30 -9.21
N SER A 174 21.86 5.67 -9.78
CA SER A 174 22.77 4.72 -10.42
C SER A 174 23.44 3.80 -9.39
N LYS A 175 24.08 2.73 -9.87
CA LYS A 175 24.89 1.83 -9.02
C LYS A 175 25.98 2.57 -8.24
N GLU A 176 26.51 3.65 -8.82
CA GLU A 176 27.56 4.49 -8.22
C GLU A 176 27.00 5.55 -7.25
N GLY A 177 25.66 5.57 -7.04
CA GLY A 177 24.99 6.46 -6.10
C GLY A 177 24.67 7.86 -6.67
N GLN A 178 24.76 8.07 -8.00
CA GLN A 178 24.39 9.32 -8.64
C GLN A 178 22.91 9.36 -8.96
N ILE A 179 22.24 10.48 -8.66
CA ILE A 179 20.87 10.72 -9.12
C ILE A 179 20.92 10.98 -10.64
N VAL A 180 20.26 10.13 -11.42
CA VAL A 180 20.23 10.21 -12.89
C VAL A 180 18.88 10.67 -13.44
N TRP A 181 17.82 10.60 -12.64
CA TRP A 181 16.49 11.08 -12.99
C TRP A 181 15.70 11.43 -11.73
N THR A 182 14.83 12.45 -11.84
CA THR A 182 13.92 12.87 -10.77
C THR A 182 12.56 13.25 -11.33
N TRP A 183 11.53 13.04 -10.53
CA TRP A 183 10.17 13.51 -10.80
C TRP A 183 9.52 13.90 -9.47
N THR A 184 8.88 15.08 -9.41
CA THR A 184 8.27 15.62 -8.19
C THR A 184 6.79 15.84 -8.40
N ALA A 185 5.95 15.26 -7.54
CA ALA A 185 4.50 15.24 -7.73
C ALA A 185 3.88 16.65 -7.76
N GLY A 186 4.34 17.56 -6.93
CA GLY A 186 3.85 18.94 -6.87
C GLY A 186 4.03 19.72 -8.16
N ASP A 187 5.08 19.44 -8.94
CA ASP A 187 5.33 20.07 -10.24
C ASP A 187 4.28 19.69 -11.28
N HIS A 188 3.60 18.54 -11.07
CA HIS A 188 2.59 17.97 -11.96
C HIS A 188 1.16 18.11 -11.43
N ILE A 189 0.93 18.96 -10.41
CA ILE A 189 -0.39 19.12 -9.74
C ILE A 189 -1.52 19.45 -10.71
N ASN A 190 -1.22 20.10 -11.83
CA ASN A 190 -2.18 20.45 -12.86
C ASN A 190 -2.62 19.25 -13.72
N GLU A 191 -1.82 18.19 -13.75
CA GLU A 191 -2.06 16.99 -14.58
C GLU A 191 -2.94 15.97 -13.87
N PHE A 192 -3.10 16.06 -12.54
CA PHE A 192 -3.91 15.13 -11.75
C PHE A 192 -5.43 15.40 -11.84
N GLY A 193 -5.87 16.46 -12.50
CA GLY A 193 -7.29 16.80 -12.63
C GLY A 193 -7.92 17.30 -11.33
N ILE A 194 -7.11 17.74 -10.36
CA ILE A 194 -7.62 18.27 -9.09
C ILE A 194 -8.05 19.72 -9.30
N SER A 195 -9.34 20.02 -9.06
CA SER A 195 -9.88 21.37 -9.19
C SER A 195 -9.26 22.34 -8.17
N PRO A 196 -9.35 23.68 -8.39
CA PRO A 196 -8.92 24.66 -7.39
C PRO A 196 -9.58 24.45 -6.02
N GLU A 197 -10.85 24.08 -6.00
CA GLU A 197 -11.60 23.76 -4.79
C GLU A 197 -11.04 22.50 -4.12
N GLY A 198 -10.76 21.46 -4.90
CA GLY A 198 -10.12 20.23 -4.42
C GLY A 198 -8.74 20.51 -3.82
N ARG A 199 -7.94 21.38 -4.42
CA ARG A 199 -6.64 21.81 -3.88
C ARG A 199 -6.78 22.59 -2.56
N SER A 200 -7.82 23.41 -2.43
CA SER A 200 -8.11 24.10 -1.18
C SER A 200 -8.43 23.13 -0.05
N LEU A 201 -9.26 22.12 -0.32
CA LEU A 201 -9.59 21.06 0.64
C LEU A 201 -8.36 20.23 1.00
N LEU A 202 -7.53 19.89 0.01
CA LEU A 202 -6.27 19.19 0.20
C LEU A 202 -5.34 19.96 1.15
N ARG A 203 -5.18 21.28 0.92
CA ARG A 203 -4.41 22.18 1.79
C ARG A 203 -4.95 22.24 3.22
N GLU A 204 -6.28 22.31 3.37
CA GLU A 204 -6.92 22.32 4.69
C GLU A 204 -6.71 21.00 5.42
N ALA A 205 -6.89 19.85 4.73
CA ALA A 205 -6.64 18.54 5.28
C ALA A 205 -5.19 18.37 5.72
N TYR A 206 -4.23 18.79 4.91
CA TYR A 206 -2.81 18.76 5.24
C TYR A 206 -2.47 19.61 6.48
N ARG A 207 -3.03 20.83 6.58
CA ARG A 207 -2.84 21.70 7.74
C ARG A 207 -3.47 21.13 9.01
N ALA A 208 -4.64 20.52 8.90
CA ALA A 208 -5.36 19.95 10.05
C ALA A 208 -4.65 18.72 10.61
N SER A 209 -4.12 17.88 9.75
CA SER A 209 -3.49 16.63 10.14
C SER A 209 -2.06 16.81 10.66
N LYS A 210 -1.40 17.94 10.35
CA LYS A 210 0.06 18.12 10.53
C LYS A 210 0.84 16.94 9.95
N GLN A 211 0.31 16.36 8.87
CA GLN A 211 0.87 15.13 8.31
C GLN A 211 2.26 15.36 7.77
N GLU A 212 3.21 14.79 8.47
CA GLU A 212 4.60 14.62 8.01
C GLU A 212 4.77 13.31 7.20
N PHE A 213 3.66 12.58 6.98
CA PHE A 213 3.70 11.22 6.43
C PHE A 213 3.63 11.23 4.90
N GLY A 214 4.78 11.00 4.28
CA GLY A 214 4.86 10.65 2.88
C GLY A 214 4.41 11.71 1.86
N GLY A 215 4.08 12.94 2.28
CA GLY A 215 3.70 14.03 1.38
C GLY A 215 2.19 14.24 1.23
N PHE A 216 1.81 15.38 0.66
CA PHE A 216 0.44 15.89 0.64
C PHE A 216 -0.54 15.08 -0.24
N LEU A 217 -0.04 14.27 -1.18
CA LEU A 217 -0.84 13.35 -2.00
C LEU A 217 -0.81 11.92 -1.45
N THR A 218 0.12 11.61 -0.56
CA THR A 218 0.42 10.24 -0.12
C THR A 218 0.46 9.27 -1.29
N ILE A 219 1.43 9.51 -2.21
CA ILE A 219 1.75 8.50 -3.23
C ILE A 219 2.38 7.34 -2.48
N ASN A 220 1.78 6.17 -2.59
CA ASN A 220 2.13 5.01 -1.78
C ASN A 220 2.57 3.80 -2.60
N ASN A 221 2.75 4.00 -3.90
CA ASN A 221 3.27 2.98 -4.80
C ASN A 221 3.99 3.64 -5.98
N MET A 222 5.05 2.98 -6.45
CA MET A 222 5.86 3.40 -7.59
C MET A 222 6.43 2.15 -8.26
N GLN A 223 5.84 1.74 -9.39
CA GLN A 223 6.23 0.51 -10.07
C GLN A 223 6.57 0.77 -11.54
N PRO A 224 7.72 0.29 -12.05
CA PRO A 224 7.97 0.27 -13.49
C PRO A 224 6.90 -0.54 -14.20
N ILE A 225 6.45 -0.07 -15.37
CA ILE A 225 5.44 -0.79 -16.17
C ILE A 225 5.95 -2.16 -16.63
N GLY A 226 7.22 -2.24 -17.03
CA GLY A 226 7.81 -3.45 -17.58
C GLY A 226 7.28 -3.83 -18.96
N SER A 227 7.84 -4.90 -19.53
CA SER A 227 7.39 -5.45 -20.82
C SER A 227 5.93 -5.85 -20.77
N ASN A 228 5.15 -5.45 -21.78
CA ASN A 228 3.70 -5.70 -21.80
C ASN A 228 3.12 -5.66 -23.22
N ARG A 229 2.00 -6.37 -23.42
CA ARG A 229 1.30 -6.49 -24.70
C ARG A 229 0.79 -5.19 -25.29
N PHE A 230 0.52 -4.17 -24.49
CA PHE A 230 -0.02 -2.91 -24.99
C PHE A 230 1.05 -2.07 -25.68
N PHE A 231 2.24 -2.03 -25.09
CA PHE A 231 3.39 -1.39 -25.73
C PHE A 231 3.78 -2.12 -27.03
N ASP A 232 3.77 -3.45 -27.01
CA ASP A 232 4.03 -4.28 -28.19
C ASP A 232 3.01 -4.03 -29.31
N ALA A 233 1.76 -3.69 -28.94
CA ALA A 233 0.71 -3.26 -29.86
C ALA A 233 0.79 -1.79 -30.29
N GLY A 234 1.80 -1.04 -29.82
CA GLY A 234 2.06 0.35 -30.22
C GLY A 234 1.52 1.42 -29.28
N ASP A 235 0.94 1.07 -28.14
CA ASP A 235 0.45 2.04 -27.15
C ASP A 235 1.59 2.54 -26.27
N LYS A 236 2.15 3.70 -26.61
CA LYS A 236 3.30 4.30 -25.93
C LYS A 236 3.04 4.70 -24.47
N ARG A 237 1.79 4.83 -24.05
CA ARG A 237 1.46 5.10 -22.64
C ARG A 237 1.98 4.01 -21.71
N PHE A 238 2.10 2.79 -22.22
CA PHE A 238 2.58 1.61 -21.49
C PHE A 238 4.02 1.26 -21.82
N ALA A 239 4.86 2.23 -22.19
CA ALA A 239 6.28 1.98 -22.40
C ALA A 239 6.91 1.33 -21.14
N PRO A 240 7.80 0.31 -21.31
CA PRO A 240 8.34 -0.45 -20.20
C PRO A 240 9.02 0.37 -19.10
N ASP A 241 9.65 1.50 -19.48
CA ASP A 241 10.34 2.40 -18.56
C ASP A 241 9.40 3.38 -17.86
N ASN A 242 8.14 3.49 -18.30
CA ASN A 242 7.16 4.36 -17.65
C ASN A 242 6.86 3.85 -16.24
N ILE A 243 6.41 4.74 -15.37
CA ILE A 243 6.23 4.44 -13.95
C ILE A 243 4.75 4.59 -13.59
N MET A 244 4.17 3.53 -13.02
CA MET A 244 2.85 3.58 -12.41
C MET A 244 2.97 4.05 -10.98
N ILE A 245 2.10 4.99 -10.60
CA ILE A 245 1.94 5.47 -9.24
C ILE A 245 0.48 5.38 -8.81
N ASP A 246 0.23 5.27 -7.52
CA ASP A 246 -1.08 5.53 -6.95
C ASP A 246 -1.01 6.50 -5.77
N SER A 247 -2.11 7.22 -5.54
CA SER A 247 -2.25 8.17 -4.46
C SER A 247 -3.41 7.77 -3.57
N ARG A 248 -3.10 7.47 -2.32
CA ARG A 248 -4.11 7.14 -1.31
C ARG A 248 -5.09 8.28 -1.08
N GLU A 249 -4.59 9.47 -0.81
CA GLU A 249 -5.44 10.60 -0.39
C GLU A 249 -6.36 11.12 -1.51
N VAL A 250 -5.92 11.01 -2.75
CA VAL A 250 -6.68 11.52 -3.90
C VAL A 250 -7.35 10.39 -4.70
N SER A 251 -7.14 9.14 -4.32
CA SER A 251 -7.75 7.96 -4.93
C SER A 251 -7.57 7.88 -6.45
N PHE A 252 -6.39 8.21 -6.95
CA PHE A 252 -6.05 8.03 -8.36
C PHE A 252 -4.90 7.06 -8.55
N ILE A 253 -4.85 6.46 -9.75
CA ILE A 253 -3.72 5.69 -10.27
C ILE A 253 -3.28 6.38 -11.55
N ALA A 254 -1.98 6.58 -11.76
CA ALA A 254 -1.47 7.27 -12.93
C ALA A 254 -0.22 6.61 -13.49
N ILE A 255 0.07 6.85 -14.78
CA ILE A 255 1.32 6.46 -15.42
C ILE A 255 2.07 7.72 -15.82
N ILE A 256 3.31 7.82 -15.35
CA ILE A 256 4.29 8.82 -15.70
C ILE A 256 5.06 8.32 -16.92
N ASP A 257 5.05 9.09 -17.99
CA ASP A 257 5.99 8.91 -19.10
C ASP A 257 7.38 9.36 -18.63
N LYS A 258 8.29 8.41 -18.47
CA LYS A 258 9.60 8.68 -17.87
C LYS A 258 10.46 9.62 -18.72
N GLN A 259 10.25 9.64 -20.03
CA GLN A 259 11.03 10.49 -20.95
C GLN A 259 10.61 11.97 -20.85
N THR A 260 9.31 12.23 -20.69
CA THR A 260 8.75 13.60 -20.70
C THR A 260 8.39 14.11 -19.31
N GLY A 261 8.31 13.24 -18.30
CA GLY A 261 7.80 13.53 -16.96
C GLY A 261 6.28 13.70 -16.88
N LYS A 262 5.55 13.59 -17.99
CA LYS A 262 4.10 13.88 -18.03
C LYS A 262 3.27 12.67 -17.61
N ILE A 263 2.09 12.97 -17.04
CA ILE A 263 1.05 11.95 -16.81
C ILE A 263 0.39 11.63 -18.15
N VAL A 264 0.53 10.37 -18.61
CA VAL A 264 0.02 9.91 -19.92
C VAL A 264 -1.20 9.01 -19.81
N TRP A 265 -1.50 8.51 -18.62
CA TRP A 265 -2.69 7.72 -18.31
C TRP A 265 -3.11 7.93 -16.85
N ARG A 266 -4.41 7.91 -16.59
CA ARG A 266 -4.97 8.07 -15.24
C ARG A 266 -6.27 7.28 -15.07
N LEU A 267 -6.44 6.67 -13.91
CA LEU A 267 -7.68 6.11 -13.38
C LEU A 267 -7.97 6.79 -12.05
N GLY A 268 -9.22 7.11 -11.77
CA GLY A 268 -9.62 7.72 -10.50
C GLY A 268 -10.60 8.87 -10.70
N PRO A 269 -11.04 9.50 -9.59
CA PRO A 269 -12.07 10.53 -9.65
C PRO A 269 -11.61 11.74 -10.45
N ASP A 270 -12.53 12.33 -11.20
CA ASP A 270 -12.32 13.62 -11.86
C ASP A 270 -12.79 14.74 -10.94
N TYR A 271 -11.84 15.37 -10.26
CA TYR A 271 -12.12 16.52 -9.40
C TYR A 271 -12.34 17.83 -10.17
N ALA A 272 -12.17 17.84 -11.50
CA ALA A 272 -12.41 19.02 -12.34
C ALA A 272 -13.88 19.19 -12.74
N VAL A 273 -14.61 18.10 -12.87
CA VAL A 273 -16.05 18.10 -13.14
C VAL A 273 -16.76 17.94 -11.81
N GLY A 274 -17.32 19.05 -11.30
CA GLY A 274 -17.94 19.08 -9.95
C GLY A 274 -18.64 17.79 -9.57
N ASN A 275 -18.22 17.22 -8.53
CA ASN A 275 -18.35 15.86 -8.01
C ASN A 275 -19.77 15.35 -7.75
N GLN A 276 -20.75 15.75 -8.51
CA GLN A 276 -22.15 15.46 -8.19
C GLN A 276 -22.69 14.16 -8.82
N GLN A 277 -21.90 13.48 -9.65
CA GLN A 277 -22.46 12.37 -10.44
C GLN A 277 -21.65 11.08 -10.50
N THR A 278 -20.45 11.03 -9.98
CA THR A 278 -19.75 9.76 -9.87
C THR A 278 -20.17 9.10 -8.55
N GLY A 279 -20.76 7.95 -8.63
CA GLY A 279 -21.56 7.28 -7.59
C GLY A 279 -20.89 6.96 -6.27
N GLY A 280 -19.80 7.58 -5.92
CA GLY A 280 -19.15 7.45 -4.63
C GLY A 280 -19.03 8.73 -3.83
N SER A 281 -19.08 9.89 -4.46
CA SER A 281 -18.94 11.19 -3.84
C SER A 281 -20.22 12.01 -3.89
N ALA A 282 -21.34 11.42 -3.53
CA ALA A 282 -22.49 12.21 -3.15
C ALA A 282 -22.07 12.99 -1.89
N THR A 283 -21.88 14.29 -2.04
CA THR A 283 -21.87 15.20 -0.92
C THR A 283 -23.20 15.01 -0.17
N VAL A 284 -23.21 14.14 0.83
CA VAL A 284 -24.38 13.96 1.68
C VAL A 284 -24.45 15.19 2.57
N THR A 285 -24.93 16.29 2.01
CA THR A 285 -25.24 17.51 2.74
C THR A 285 -26.38 17.36 3.72
N ASN A 286 -27.06 16.20 3.69
CA ASN A 286 -28.16 15.92 4.58
C ASN A 286 -28.03 14.53 5.22
N THR A 287 -27.39 14.47 6.39
CA THR A 287 -27.22 13.25 7.19
C THR A 287 -28.53 12.68 7.74
N SER A 288 -29.64 13.40 7.61
CA SER A 288 -30.96 12.99 8.13
C SER A 288 -31.70 11.98 7.25
N LEU A 289 -31.24 11.75 6.01
CA LEU A 289 -31.91 10.88 5.05
C LEU A 289 -31.20 9.53 4.80
N ARG A 290 -30.21 9.17 5.61
CA ARG A 290 -29.63 7.83 5.53
C ARG A 290 -30.68 6.81 6.02
N PRO A 291 -31.07 5.83 5.20
CA PRO A 291 -31.82 4.69 5.73
C PRO A 291 -30.99 4.07 6.86
N ARG A 292 -31.60 3.75 7.98
CA ARG A 292 -30.94 3.09 9.12
C ARG A 292 -30.33 1.73 8.78
N PHE A 293 -30.68 1.19 7.62
CA PHE A 293 -30.17 -0.05 7.05
C PHE A 293 -29.86 0.21 5.58
N SER A 294 -28.69 0.76 5.30
CA SER A 294 -28.11 0.70 3.97
C SER A 294 -27.61 -0.73 3.79
N LEU A 295 -28.36 -1.55 3.07
CA LEU A 295 -27.75 -2.68 2.38
C LEU A 295 -26.61 -2.08 1.56
N ALA A 296 -25.38 -2.61 1.74
CA ALA A 296 -24.23 -2.18 0.98
C ALA A 296 -24.60 -2.24 -0.51
N VAL A 297 -24.90 -1.08 -1.09
CA VAL A 297 -25.05 -0.99 -2.54
C VAL A 297 -23.65 -1.17 -3.07
N PRO A 298 -23.39 -2.16 -3.95
CA PRO A 298 -22.10 -2.29 -4.59
C PRO A 298 -21.73 -0.94 -5.17
N ARG A 299 -20.52 -0.44 -4.82
CA ARG A 299 -20.00 0.77 -5.43
C ARG A 299 -20.04 0.63 -6.94
N LEU A 300 -20.42 1.69 -7.62
CA LEU A 300 -20.12 1.79 -9.02
C LEU A 300 -18.59 1.72 -9.17
N VAL A 301 -18.18 0.86 -10.07
CA VAL A 301 -16.85 0.28 -10.17
C VAL A 301 -15.79 1.23 -10.75
N ASP A 302 -16.16 2.45 -11.03
CA ASP A 302 -15.31 3.46 -11.67
C ASP A 302 -14.37 4.20 -10.71
N GLN A 303 -14.38 3.83 -9.42
CA GLN A 303 -13.63 4.56 -8.40
C GLN A 303 -13.09 3.63 -7.31
N THR A 304 -11.77 3.70 -7.09
CA THR A 304 -11.11 3.14 -5.91
C THR A 304 -11.15 4.12 -4.74
N SER A 305 -10.88 3.66 -3.53
CA SER A 305 -10.79 4.52 -2.36
C SER A 305 -9.65 4.14 -1.44
N GLY A 306 -8.64 5.02 -1.38
CA GLY A 306 -7.48 4.82 -0.53
C GLY A 306 -6.63 3.61 -0.93
N GLN A 307 -6.62 3.26 -2.21
CA GLN A 307 -5.98 2.06 -2.77
C GLN A 307 -4.47 2.02 -2.54
N HIS A 308 -3.90 0.81 -2.66
CA HIS A 308 -2.47 0.52 -2.54
C HIS A 308 -2.02 -0.50 -3.58
N ASP A 309 -0.72 -0.51 -3.84
CA ASP A 309 -0.01 -1.53 -4.63
C ASP A 309 -0.52 -1.66 -6.08
N ALA A 310 -0.90 -0.55 -6.72
CA ALA A 310 -1.31 -0.55 -8.11
C ALA A 310 -0.11 -0.84 -9.03
N HIS A 311 -0.18 -1.91 -9.83
CA HIS A 311 0.89 -2.29 -10.74
C HIS A 311 0.35 -3.03 -11.96
N ILE A 312 1.13 -3.04 -13.03
CA ILE A 312 0.85 -3.90 -14.18
C ILE A 312 1.33 -5.32 -13.87
N ILE A 313 0.45 -6.31 -14.05
CA ILE A 313 0.82 -7.72 -13.88
C ILE A 313 1.96 -8.04 -14.83
N PRO A 314 3.12 -8.52 -14.32
CA PRO A 314 4.31 -8.77 -15.12
C PRO A 314 4.10 -9.76 -16.26
N GLN A 315 4.89 -9.61 -17.31
CA GLN A 315 4.94 -10.56 -18.42
C GLN A 315 5.29 -11.97 -17.93
N GLY A 316 4.66 -12.99 -18.50
CA GLY A 316 4.82 -14.39 -18.07
C GLY A 316 3.83 -14.86 -17.01
N LEU A 317 3.14 -13.95 -16.33
CA LEU A 317 2.10 -14.30 -15.37
C LEU A 317 0.70 -14.32 -16.03
N PRO A 318 -0.24 -15.11 -15.49
CA PRO A 318 -1.63 -15.07 -15.92
C PRO A 318 -2.23 -13.66 -15.85
N SER A 319 -2.90 -13.23 -16.92
CA SER A 319 -3.45 -11.87 -17.09
C SER A 319 -2.39 -10.77 -17.24
N ALA A 320 -1.17 -11.09 -17.66
CA ALA A 320 -0.09 -10.14 -17.90
C ALA A 320 -0.55 -8.91 -18.69
N GLY A 321 -0.15 -7.74 -18.24
CA GLY A 321 -0.51 -6.44 -18.80
C GLY A 321 -1.76 -5.81 -18.18
N ASN A 322 -2.62 -6.54 -17.48
CA ASN A 322 -3.70 -5.93 -16.72
C ASN A 322 -3.15 -5.21 -15.48
N LEU A 323 -3.84 -4.18 -15.04
CA LEU A 323 -3.60 -3.51 -13.77
C LEU A 323 -4.18 -4.36 -12.64
N LEU A 324 -3.39 -4.64 -11.61
CA LEU A 324 -3.85 -5.23 -10.36
C LEU A 324 -3.70 -4.20 -9.24
N VAL A 325 -4.70 -4.10 -8.35
CA VAL A 325 -4.69 -3.11 -7.26
C VAL A 325 -5.48 -3.62 -6.05
N PHE A 326 -4.98 -3.32 -4.86
CA PHE A 326 -5.71 -3.48 -3.61
C PHE A 326 -6.54 -2.22 -3.36
N ASP A 327 -7.85 -2.31 -3.54
CA ASP A 327 -8.78 -1.23 -3.23
C ASP A 327 -9.22 -1.35 -1.76
N ASN A 328 -8.65 -0.53 -0.92
CA ASN A 328 -8.84 -0.58 0.52
C ASN A 328 -10.28 -0.28 0.95
N GLU A 329 -11.04 0.46 0.12
CA GLU A 329 -12.33 1.02 0.53
C GLU A 329 -12.19 1.86 1.83
N GLY A 330 -11.01 2.45 2.01
CA GLY A 330 -10.66 3.31 3.13
C GLY A 330 -11.13 4.75 2.94
N PRO A 331 -11.15 5.56 4.00
CA PRO A 331 -11.50 6.98 3.90
C PRO A 331 -10.43 7.72 3.09
N SER A 332 -10.85 8.36 2.00
CA SER A 332 -9.98 9.14 1.11
C SER A 332 -10.79 10.08 0.22
N GLY A 333 -10.10 10.94 -0.53
CA GLY A 333 -10.74 11.89 -1.42
C GLY A 333 -11.05 13.26 -0.80
N PHE A 334 -11.41 14.23 -1.63
CA PHE A 334 -11.69 15.60 -1.20
C PHE A 334 -13.07 16.06 -1.72
N PRO A 335 -14.08 16.17 -0.87
CA PRO A 335 -14.07 15.82 0.56
C PRO A 335 -13.93 14.31 0.79
N PRO A 336 -13.40 13.89 1.96
CA PRO A 336 -13.22 12.47 2.25
C PRO A 336 -14.52 11.69 2.15
N THR A 337 -14.49 10.59 1.41
CA THR A 337 -15.62 9.65 1.36
C THR A 337 -15.56 8.78 2.61
N ARG A 338 -16.57 8.87 3.46
CA ARG A 338 -16.72 7.92 4.58
C ARG A 338 -17.38 6.67 4.03
N LEU A 339 -16.60 5.61 3.94
CA LEU A 339 -17.10 4.31 3.55
C LEU A 339 -17.56 3.53 4.77
N SER A 340 -18.51 2.63 4.53
CA SER A 340 -18.91 1.66 5.54
C SER A 340 -17.91 0.51 5.55
N VAL A 341 -17.40 0.13 6.71
CA VAL A 341 -16.62 -1.10 6.91
C VAL A 341 -17.38 -2.33 6.40
N GLU A 342 -18.70 -2.26 6.33
CA GLU A 342 -19.57 -3.32 5.81
C GLU A 342 -19.34 -3.63 4.33
N SER A 343 -18.72 -2.71 3.57
CA SER A 343 -18.37 -2.94 2.16
C SER A 343 -17.19 -3.90 2.02
N GLY A 344 -16.27 -3.93 2.98
CA GLY A 344 -15.00 -4.64 2.88
C GLY A 344 -14.03 -4.01 1.88
N SER A 345 -12.82 -4.54 1.81
CA SER A 345 -11.86 -4.23 0.74
C SER A 345 -12.10 -5.12 -0.48
N ARG A 346 -11.47 -4.78 -1.59
CA ARG A 346 -11.51 -5.58 -2.84
C ARG A 346 -10.16 -5.62 -3.52
N ILE A 347 -9.91 -6.70 -4.25
CA ILE A 347 -8.83 -6.75 -5.22
C ILE A 347 -9.45 -6.58 -6.60
N LEU A 348 -8.91 -5.66 -7.38
CA LEU A 348 -9.39 -5.38 -8.73
C LEU A 348 -8.32 -5.71 -9.76
N GLU A 349 -8.68 -6.49 -10.77
CA GLU A 349 -7.93 -6.66 -12.00
C GLU A 349 -8.64 -5.88 -13.10
N ILE A 350 -7.95 -4.92 -13.68
CA ILE A 350 -8.51 -3.93 -14.60
C ILE A 350 -7.77 -4.00 -15.93
N ASP A 351 -8.48 -4.06 -17.04
CA ASP A 351 -7.88 -3.81 -18.35
C ASP A 351 -7.56 -2.30 -18.47
N PRO A 352 -6.28 -1.91 -18.57
CA PRO A 352 -5.91 -0.50 -18.48
C PRO A 352 -6.26 0.31 -19.75
N GLN A 353 -6.54 -0.34 -20.90
CA GLN A 353 -6.99 0.38 -22.10
C GLN A 353 -8.46 0.75 -22.02
N THR A 354 -9.30 -0.20 -21.60
CA THR A 354 -10.75 -0.03 -21.52
C THR A 354 -11.22 0.47 -20.17
N LYS A 355 -10.36 0.35 -19.15
CA LYS A 355 -10.67 0.60 -17.72
C LYS A 355 -11.77 -0.31 -17.18
N ALA A 356 -12.05 -1.42 -17.85
CA ALA A 356 -13.02 -2.40 -17.40
C ALA A 356 -12.42 -3.31 -16.33
N ILE A 357 -13.18 -3.62 -15.27
CA ILE A 357 -12.82 -4.67 -14.33
C ILE A 357 -13.04 -6.01 -15.02
N VAL A 358 -11.99 -6.81 -15.09
CA VAL A 358 -12.01 -8.14 -15.71
C VAL A 358 -12.00 -9.27 -14.69
N TRP A 359 -11.65 -8.97 -13.45
CA TRP A 359 -11.77 -9.84 -12.29
C TRP A 359 -11.74 -9.02 -11.01
N GLN A 360 -12.45 -9.48 -9.99
CA GLN A 360 -12.38 -8.94 -8.64
C GLN A 360 -12.41 -10.05 -7.60
N TYR A 361 -11.95 -9.73 -6.41
CA TYR A 361 -12.09 -10.55 -5.21
C TYR A 361 -12.60 -9.70 -4.05
N THR A 362 -13.52 -10.24 -3.29
CA THR A 362 -14.07 -9.71 -2.04
C THR A 362 -14.19 -10.84 -1.02
N GLY A 363 -14.44 -10.55 0.25
CA GLY A 363 -14.69 -11.59 1.25
C GLY A 363 -15.84 -12.55 0.89
N ILE A 364 -16.81 -12.07 0.12
CA ILE A 364 -17.97 -12.86 -0.32
C ILE A 364 -17.56 -14.02 -1.23
N ASP A 365 -16.54 -13.83 -2.06
CA ASP A 365 -16.05 -14.87 -2.97
C ASP A 365 -15.47 -16.07 -2.21
N SER A 366 -14.95 -15.83 -1.00
CA SER A 366 -14.54 -16.86 -0.05
C SER A 366 -15.64 -17.32 0.92
N LYS A 367 -16.89 -16.98 0.64
CA LYS A 367 -18.07 -17.29 1.49
C LYS A 367 -17.98 -16.66 2.89
N GLN A 368 -17.29 -15.54 3.00
CA GLN A 368 -17.22 -14.74 4.21
C GLN A 368 -18.10 -13.48 4.07
N PRO A 369 -18.50 -12.85 5.16
CA PRO A 369 -19.11 -11.52 5.09
C PRO A 369 -18.15 -10.53 4.41
N ALA A 370 -18.70 -9.51 3.71
CA ALA A 370 -17.86 -8.51 3.03
C ALA A 370 -16.81 -7.89 3.99
N TRP A 371 -17.22 -7.56 5.21
CA TRP A 371 -16.34 -7.00 6.25
C TRP A 371 -15.32 -8.00 6.83
N GLY A 372 -15.40 -9.28 6.48
CA GLY A 372 -14.42 -10.30 6.85
C GLY A 372 -13.09 -10.17 6.09
N PHE A 373 -13.05 -9.28 5.10
CA PHE A 373 -11.86 -8.88 4.36
C PHE A 373 -11.82 -7.34 4.30
N TYR A 374 -11.06 -6.71 5.20
CA TYR A 374 -10.99 -5.26 5.28
C TYR A 374 -9.65 -4.76 5.84
N SER A 375 -8.99 -3.92 5.07
CA SER A 375 -7.82 -3.17 5.49
C SER A 375 -7.96 -1.72 5.03
N SER A 376 -8.09 -0.79 5.97
CA SER A 376 -8.39 0.63 5.66
C SER A 376 -7.23 1.37 5.00
N PHE A 377 -6.01 0.85 5.08
CA PHE A 377 -4.78 1.39 4.45
C PHE A 377 -3.71 0.31 4.41
N ILE A 378 -2.53 0.58 3.82
CA ILE A 378 -1.48 -0.40 3.50
C ILE A 378 -2.05 -1.54 2.64
N SER A 379 -1.40 -2.71 2.59
CA SER A 379 -1.87 -3.90 1.85
C SER A 379 -1.34 -4.02 0.44
N SER A 380 -1.40 -5.24 -0.08
CA SER A 380 -0.93 -5.55 -1.43
C SER A 380 -1.67 -6.75 -2.05
N ALA A 381 -1.56 -6.88 -3.36
CA ALA A 381 -2.04 -8.07 -4.07
C ALA A 381 -1.09 -8.41 -5.21
N ARG A 382 -0.62 -9.65 -5.30
CA ARG A 382 0.33 -10.10 -6.32
C ARG A 382 -0.20 -11.32 -7.08
N ARG A 383 -0.21 -11.23 -8.42
CA ARG A 383 -0.57 -12.38 -9.26
C ARG A 383 0.54 -13.42 -9.23
N LEU A 384 0.17 -14.68 -9.03
CA LEU A 384 1.09 -15.81 -8.92
C LEU A 384 1.16 -16.62 -10.23
N PRO A 385 2.26 -17.37 -10.49
CA PRO A 385 2.43 -18.14 -11.71
C PRO A 385 1.34 -19.18 -12.00
N ASN A 386 0.73 -19.76 -10.97
CA ASN A 386 -0.38 -20.71 -11.10
C ASN A 386 -1.76 -20.06 -11.31
N GLY A 387 -1.83 -18.71 -11.36
CA GLY A 387 -3.05 -17.94 -11.53
C GLY A 387 -3.74 -17.52 -10.23
N ASN A 388 -3.30 -17.99 -9.08
CA ASN A 388 -3.75 -17.50 -7.79
C ASN A 388 -3.32 -16.04 -7.57
N THR A 389 -3.85 -15.42 -6.55
CA THR A 389 -3.41 -14.10 -6.08
C THR A 389 -2.98 -14.21 -4.63
N LEU A 390 -1.74 -13.80 -4.33
CA LEU A 390 -1.31 -13.54 -2.95
C LEU A 390 -1.87 -12.20 -2.54
N ILE A 391 -2.56 -12.15 -1.42
CA ILE A 391 -3.18 -10.97 -0.84
C ILE A 391 -2.57 -10.74 0.54
N ASP A 392 -2.13 -9.50 0.77
CA ASP A 392 -1.73 -9.00 2.08
C ASP A 392 -2.86 -8.08 2.59
N GLU A 393 -3.64 -8.56 3.55
CA GLU A 393 -4.59 -7.78 4.33
C GLU A 393 -3.83 -7.07 5.46
N GLY A 394 -3.11 -6.03 5.06
CA GLY A 394 -1.98 -5.49 5.82
C GLY A 394 -2.27 -5.08 7.25
N MET A 395 -3.41 -4.42 7.53
CA MET A 395 -3.76 -3.92 8.86
C MET A 395 -3.83 -5.02 9.92
N THR A 396 -4.26 -6.22 9.52
CA THR A 396 -4.43 -7.38 10.40
C THR A 396 -3.23 -8.32 10.36
N GLY A 397 -2.25 -8.04 9.48
CA GLY A 397 -1.10 -8.92 9.24
C GLY A 397 -1.47 -10.28 8.67
N ARG A 398 -2.62 -10.36 7.99
CA ARG A 398 -3.09 -11.59 7.36
C ARG A 398 -2.64 -11.64 5.91
N LEU A 399 -1.90 -12.69 5.57
CA LEU A 399 -1.45 -13.02 4.22
C LEU A 399 -2.21 -14.26 3.74
N PHE A 400 -2.72 -14.25 2.50
CA PHE A 400 -3.43 -15.42 2.01
C PHE A 400 -3.40 -15.52 0.48
N GLN A 401 -3.51 -16.74 -0.04
CA GLN A 401 -3.63 -17.00 -1.47
C GLN A 401 -5.06 -17.40 -1.81
N VAL A 402 -5.61 -16.76 -2.82
CA VAL A 402 -6.92 -17.11 -3.38
C VAL A 402 -6.80 -17.61 -4.81
N THR A 403 -7.60 -18.61 -5.16
CA THR A 403 -7.82 -19.00 -6.55
C THR A 403 -8.66 -17.93 -7.28
N ARG A 404 -8.75 -18.01 -8.61
CA ARG A 404 -9.64 -17.10 -9.37
C ARG A 404 -11.12 -17.23 -8.99
N SER A 405 -11.52 -18.37 -8.43
CA SER A 405 -12.89 -18.60 -7.94
C SER A 405 -13.12 -18.17 -6.47
N GLY A 406 -12.12 -17.59 -5.81
CA GLY A 406 -12.22 -17.08 -4.44
C GLY A 406 -11.96 -18.14 -3.35
N GLU A 407 -11.51 -19.37 -3.69
CA GLU A 407 -11.13 -20.35 -2.66
C GLU A 407 -9.80 -19.92 -2.01
N ILE A 408 -9.78 -19.78 -0.66
CA ILE A 408 -8.54 -19.57 0.10
C ILE A 408 -7.80 -20.90 0.18
N VAL A 409 -6.60 -20.97 -0.36
CA VAL A 409 -5.78 -22.19 -0.44
C VAL A 409 -4.53 -22.12 0.42
N TRP A 410 -4.18 -20.94 0.91
CA TRP A 410 -3.16 -20.70 1.91
C TRP A 410 -3.55 -19.49 2.74
N GLU A 411 -3.35 -19.53 4.04
CA GLU A 411 -3.60 -18.41 4.95
C GLU A 411 -2.59 -18.44 6.08
N TYR A 412 -1.98 -17.30 6.34
CA TYR A 412 -1.01 -17.06 7.39
C TYR A 412 -1.28 -15.73 8.07
N VAL A 413 -1.09 -15.65 9.39
CA VAL A 413 -1.19 -14.41 10.16
C VAL A 413 0.13 -14.14 10.87
N ASN A 414 0.68 -12.96 10.62
CA ASN A 414 1.95 -12.51 11.15
C ASN A 414 1.99 -12.55 12.70
N PRO A 415 2.89 -13.36 13.32
CA PRO A 415 3.06 -13.41 14.77
C PRO A 415 4.01 -12.34 15.32
N TYR A 416 4.80 -11.67 14.45
CA TYR A 416 5.85 -10.72 14.84
C TYR A 416 5.24 -9.35 15.15
N SER A 417 4.73 -9.24 16.36
CA SER A 417 3.97 -8.07 16.81
C SER A 417 4.74 -7.23 17.83
N ILE A 418 4.37 -5.96 17.95
CA ILE A 418 4.80 -5.10 19.05
C ILE A 418 3.60 -4.51 19.78
N ARG A 419 3.84 -4.05 21.01
CA ARG A 419 2.87 -3.21 21.72
C ARG A 419 2.95 -1.78 21.19
N GLN A 420 1.86 -1.32 20.62
CA GLN A 420 1.71 0.05 20.12
C GLN A 420 0.74 0.81 21.02
N LYS A 421 1.15 1.97 21.49
CA LYS A 421 0.26 2.88 22.22
C LYS A 421 -0.70 3.56 21.27
N LEU A 422 -1.99 3.50 21.57
CA LEU A 422 -3.04 4.22 20.85
C LEU A 422 -3.25 5.63 21.44
N ASP A 423 -3.24 5.70 22.77
CA ASP A 423 -3.35 6.90 23.56
C ASP A 423 -2.65 6.69 24.92
N LEU A 424 -2.87 7.60 25.89
CA LEU A 424 -2.18 7.58 27.18
C LEU A 424 -2.35 6.26 27.95
N ASP A 425 -3.48 5.57 27.77
CA ASP A 425 -3.88 4.44 28.61
C ASP A 425 -4.17 3.13 27.86
N ARG A 426 -4.12 3.15 26.50
CA ARG A 426 -4.45 1.97 25.71
C ARG A 426 -3.29 1.54 24.84
N GLU A 427 -3.03 0.24 24.85
CA GLU A 427 -2.05 -0.43 24.00
C GLU A 427 -2.74 -1.52 23.18
N VAL A 428 -2.28 -1.73 21.97
CA VAL A 428 -2.67 -2.86 21.11
C VAL A 428 -1.44 -3.63 20.68
N LEU A 429 -1.63 -4.90 20.37
CA LEU A 429 -0.63 -5.67 19.65
C LEU A 429 -0.79 -5.35 18.16
N ALA A 430 0.23 -4.70 17.58
CA ALA A 430 0.28 -4.37 16.19
C ALA A 430 1.11 -5.44 15.45
N ASN A 431 0.51 -6.10 14.46
CA ASN A 431 1.14 -7.13 13.64
C ASN A 431 0.99 -6.86 12.13
N TRP A 432 0.77 -5.61 11.76
CA TRP A 432 0.55 -5.21 10.39
C TRP A 432 1.72 -5.56 9.46
N VAL A 433 1.42 -5.71 8.18
CA VAL A 433 2.37 -5.89 7.09
C VAL A 433 2.07 -4.83 6.02
N TYR A 434 3.12 -4.14 5.54
CA TYR A 434 2.90 -3.10 4.52
C TYR A 434 2.68 -3.71 3.14
N ARG A 435 3.54 -4.67 2.77
CA ARG A 435 3.49 -5.41 1.51
C ARG A 435 4.21 -6.74 1.68
N ALA A 436 3.65 -7.81 1.08
CA ALA A 436 4.26 -9.12 1.02
C ALA A 436 4.68 -9.48 -0.40
N GLN A 437 5.84 -10.11 -0.55
CA GLN A 437 6.40 -10.55 -1.84
C GLN A 437 6.49 -12.07 -1.87
N PRO A 438 5.91 -12.77 -2.87
CA PRO A 438 6.14 -14.18 -3.11
C PRO A 438 7.56 -14.37 -3.68
N ILE A 439 8.34 -15.27 -3.10
CA ILE A 439 9.73 -15.51 -3.47
C ILE A 439 9.90 -16.92 -4.02
N PRO A 440 10.25 -17.07 -5.31
CA PRO A 440 10.55 -18.38 -5.88
C PRO A 440 11.67 -19.09 -5.11
N TYR A 441 11.57 -20.41 -4.95
CA TYR A 441 12.56 -21.19 -4.18
C TYR A 441 13.99 -21.05 -4.70
N ASN A 442 14.16 -20.84 -6.00
CA ASN A 442 15.47 -20.65 -6.62
C ASN A 442 16.10 -19.26 -6.43
N TRP A 443 15.39 -18.32 -5.77
CA TRP A 443 15.92 -16.99 -5.49
C TRP A 443 16.75 -16.91 -4.20
N VAL A 444 16.72 -17.96 -3.40
CA VAL A 444 17.47 -18.08 -2.14
C VAL A 444 18.50 -19.20 -2.25
N PRO A 445 19.49 -19.26 -1.33
CA PRO A 445 20.45 -20.36 -1.29
C PRO A 445 19.79 -21.74 -1.25
N ASP A 446 20.36 -22.72 -1.95
CA ASP A 446 19.74 -24.02 -2.21
C ASP A 446 19.49 -24.86 -0.94
N GLU A 447 20.22 -24.58 0.17
CA GLU A 447 20.05 -25.26 1.46
C GLU A 447 18.94 -24.62 2.32
N THR A 448 18.25 -23.59 1.85
CA THR A 448 17.19 -22.93 2.63
C THR A 448 16.05 -23.90 2.87
N PRO A 449 15.68 -24.16 4.15
CA PRO A 449 14.59 -25.11 4.46
C PRO A 449 13.28 -24.66 3.84
N CYS A 450 12.48 -25.61 3.36
CA CYS A 450 11.08 -25.38 2.98
C CYS A 450 10.24 -26.59 3.44
N GLN A 451 9.06 -26.30 3.97
CA GLN A 451 8.09 -27.31 4.35
C GLN A 451 6.77 -27.03 3.60
N GLU A 452 6.13 -28.12 3.17
CA GLU A 452 4.90 -28.08 2.39
C GLU A 452 3.89 -29.12 2.93
N ALA A 453 3.62 -29.09 4.24
CA ALA A 453 2.67 -29.97 4.87
C ALA A 453 1.24 -29.38 4.84
N ALA A 454 0.27 -30.13 4.33
CA ALA A 454 -1.11 -29.67 4.26
C ALA A 454 -1.69 -29.32 5.65
N ILE A 455 -2.23 -28.12 5.79
CA ILE A 455 -2.88 -27.62 7.00
C ILE A 455 -4.36 -27.40 6.69
N LYS A 456 -5.23 -28.10 7.40
CA LYS A 456 -6.68 -27.98 7.25
C LYS A 456 -7.24 -26.89 8.17
N PRO A 457 -8.21 -26.10 7.71
CA PRO A 457 -8.86 -25.13 8.57
C PRO A 457 -9.51 -25.83 9.77
N PRO A 458 -9.57 -25.15 10.93
CA PRO A 458 -10.23 -25.70 12.13
C PRO A 458 -11.66 -26.13 11.84
N ASN A 459 -12.02 -27.34 12.29
CA ASN A 459 -13.41 -27.83 12.16
C ASN A 459 -14.24 -27.30 13.32
N ASN A 460 -14.97 -26.24 13.09
CA ASN A 460 -15.82 -25.60 14.11
C ASN A 460 -17.13 -26.34 14.37
N SER A 461 -17.47 -27.40 13.61
CA SER A 461 -18.72 -28.15 13.80
C SER A 461 -18.81 -28.90 15.12
N LYS A 462 -17.67 -29.05 15.83
CA LYS A 462 -17.59 -29.72 17.12
C LYS A 462 -17.54 -28.76 18.32
N PHE A 463 -17.53 -27.46 18.07
CA PHE A 463 -17.61 -26.50 19.17
C PHE A 463 -19.04 -26.36 19.66
N HIS A 464 -19.20 -26.51 20.97
CA HIS A 464 -20.48 -26.33 21.65
C HIS A 464 -20.37 -25.20 22.65
N LEU A 465 -21.40 -24.36 22.70
CA LEU A 465 -21.53 -23.38 23.78
C LEU A 465 -21.90 -24.13 25.04
N SER A 466 -21.20 -23.88 26.11
CA SER A 466 -21.47 -24.41 27.45
C SER A 466 -22.44 -23.51 28.20
#